data_c9d40d6c111b20864ea8c20ff5cf4b07
#
_entry.id   c9d40d6c111b20864ea8c20ff5cf4b07
#
_cell.length_a   1.000
_cell.length_b   1.000
_cell.length_c   1.000
_cell.angle_alpha   90.00
_cell.angle_beta   90.00
_cell.angle_gamma   90.00
#
_symmetry.space_group_name_H-M   'P 1'
#
loop_
_entity.id
_entity.type
_entity.pdbx_description
1 polymer ?
#
loop_
_entity_poly.entity_id
_entity_poly.type
_entity_poly.pdbx_seq_one_letter_code
_entity_poly.pdbx_strand_id
1 'polypeptide(L)'
;DYAAAVVNASTYGSDVSPIHADTAHGTGRGTMVRLSLLSAPLYPDPRTDQGAHSFAWSLVADADMNAVLDEAARLNSPVIGELPDLAPLVSLTDVTGTIVLDWVKLADDGSDDLIVRLYEAAGGNAAAALRLDAALADAKASVQEVNLMEEPELDAELPRALAGDEPMPADGAVVSLAPFQLTTLRIRR
;
A
#
# COMPACT_ATOMS: atom_id res chain seq x y z
N ASP A 1 -3.92 24.21 7.57
CA ASP A 1 -2.97 24.02 6.46
C ASP A 1 -3.68 23.23 5.36
N TYR A 2 -3.41 23.57 4.11
CA TYR A 2 -3.97 22.91 2.95
C TYR A 2 -2.86 22.09 2.27
N ALA A 3 -3.11 20.83 1.96
CA ALA A 3 -2.21 19.96 1.24
C ALA A 3 -2.86 19.49 -0.08
N ALA A 4 -2.05 19.29 -1.09
CA ALA A 4 -2.46 18.67 -2.33
C ALA A 4 -1.39 17.67 -2.78
N ALA A 5 -1.81 16.55 -3.36
CA ALA A 5 -0.90 15.54 -3.88
C ALA A 5 -1.23 15.21 -5.33
N VAL A 6 -0.19 14.87 -6.08
CA VAL A 6 -0.31 14.32 -7.43
C VAL A 6 0.10 12.86 -7.39
N VAL A 7 -0.79 12.00 -7.86
CA VAL A 7 -0.59 10.55 -7.97
C VAL A 7 -0.52 10.18 -9.44
N ASN A 8 0.41 9.31 -9.81
CA ASN A 8 0.56 8.85 -11.20
C ASN A 8 0.63 7.33 -11.29
N ALA A 9 0.33 6.78 -12.46
CA ALA A 9 0.22 5.34 -12.65
C ALA A 9 1.55 4.66 -13.07
N SER A 10 2.48 5.36 -13.72
CA SER A 10 3.64 4.68 -14.31
C SER A 10 4.80 5.61 -14.66
N THR A 11 4.71 6.87 -14.31
CA THR A 11 5.75 7.86 -14.59
C THR A 11 6.43 8.27 -13.29
N TYR A 12 7.73 8.01 -13.18
CA TYR A 12 8.48 8.22 -11.93
C TYR A 12 9.23 9.55 -11.89
N GLY A 13 9.37 10.23 -13.02
CA GLY A 13 10.01 11.54 -13.08
C GLY A 13 9.07 12.64 -12.59
N SER A 14 9.46 13.35 -11.56
CA SER A 14 8.73 14.51 -11.06
C SER A 14 9.68 15.59 -10.60
N ASP A 15 9.20 16.83 -10.66
CA ASP A 15 9.90 17.99 -10.14
C ASP A 15 8.93 18.85 -9.32
N VAL A 16 9.39 19.30 -8.17
CA VAL A 16 8.65 20.18 -7.29
C VAL A 16 9.49 21.41 -7.01
N SER A 17 8.98 22.57 -7.37
CA SER A 17 9.70 23.83 -7.19
C SER A 17 8.79 24.95 -6.66
N PRO A 18 9.33 25.85 -5.82
CA PRO A 18 8.59 27.03 -5.41
C PRO A 18 8.43 27.98 -6.60
N ILE A 19 7.27 28.61 -6.71
CA ILE A 19 7.04 29.69 -7.65
C ILE A 19 6.65 30.99 -6.91
N HIS A 20 7.08 32.09 -7.49
CA HIS A 20 6.63 33.43 -7.12
C HIS A 20 5.87 34.00 -8.32
N ALA A 21 4.63 34.34 -8.13
CA ALA A 21 3.81 34.92 -9.17
C ALA A 21 3.35 36.30 -8.74
N ASP A 22 3.51 37.27 -9.64
CA ASP A 22 2.86 38.56 -9.49
C ASP A 22 1.38 38.38 -9.88
N THR A 23 0.51 38.62 -8.91
CA THR A 23 -0.93 38.53 -9.10
C THR A 23 -1.53 39.93 -9.03
N ALA A 24 -2.75 40.12 -9.52
CA ALA A 24 -3.47 41.38 -9.42
C ALA A 24 -3.66 41.85 -7.96
N HIS A 25 -3.43 40.96 -6.97
CA HIS A 25 -3.59 41.24 -5.54
C HIS A 25 -2.27 41.19 -4.75
N GLY A 26 -1.11 41.23 -5.43
CA GLY A 26 0.22 41.16 -4.82
C GLY A 26 1.06 39.97 -5.24
N THR A 27 2.25 39.84 -4.64
CA THR A 27 3.16 38.70 -4.90
C THR A 27 2.66 37.45 -4.20
N GLY A 28 2.23 36.44 -4.96
CA GLY A 28 1.83 35.13 -4.47
C GLY A 28 3.02 34.19 -4.38
N ARG A 29 2.99 33.30 -3.38
CA ARG A 29 3.86 32.12 -3.32
C ARG A 29 3.03 30.90 -3.67
N GLY A 30 3.60 29.99 -4.45
CA GLY A 30 2.97 28.73 -4.82
C GLY A 30 4.00 27.65 -4.98
N THR A 31 3.50 26.45 -5.20
CA THR A 31 4.32 25.27 -5.53
C THR A 31 3.93 24.80 -6.92
N MET A 32 4.93 24.62 -7.77
CA MET A 32 4.76 24.00 -9.08
C MET A 32 5.18 22.55 -9.00
N VAL A 33 4.28 21.67 -9.40
CA VAL A 33 4.55 20.23 -9.55
C VAL A 33 4.53 19.91 -11.05
N ARG A 34 5.58 19.25 -11.52
CA ARG A 34 5.68 18.80 -12.92
C ARG A 34 5.89 17.30 -12.93
N LEU A 35 5.20 16.61 -13.84
CA LEU A 35 5.40 15.21 -14.15
C LEU A 35 6.15 15.09 -15.47
N SER A 36 7.22 14.30 -15.50
CA SER A 36 7.91 13.92 -16.72
C SER A 36 7.18 12.75 -17.34
N LEU A 37 6.47 13.00 -18.45
CA LEU A 37 5.66 11.97 -19.08
C LEU A 37 6.49 11.07 -20.01
N LEU A 38 7.50 11.64 -20.68
CA LEU A 38 8.32 10.94 -21.66
C LEU A 38 9.72 11.57 -21.75
N SER A 39 10.75 10.74 -21.94
CA SER A 39 12.12 11.23 -22.08
C SER A 39 12.62 11.19 -23.54
N ALA A 40 12.27 10.16 -24.30
CA ALA A 40 12.63 9.96 -25.72
C ALA A 40 14.12 10.24 -26.05
N PRO A 41 15.11 9.63 -25.37
CA PRO A 41 16.51 9.89 -25.62
C PRO A 41 16.93 9.36 -27.01
N LEU A 42 17.86 10.05 -27.67
CA LEU A 42 18.40 9.61 -28.97
C LEU A 42 19.48 8.53 -28.84
N TYR A 43 20.03 8.34 -27.66
CA TYR A 43 21.06 7.34 -27.40
C TYR A 43 20.66 6.51 -26.16
N PRO A 44 20.84 5.19 -26.15
CA PRO A 44 21.50 4.36 -27.16
C PRO A 44 20.62 3.98 -28.38
N ASP A 45 19.30 4.16 -28.29
CA ASP A 45 18.38 3.87 -29.41
C ASP A 45 17.66 5.15 -29.87
N PRO A 46 17.92 5.62 -31.09
CA PRO A 46 17.29 6.83 -31.61
C PRO A 46 15.79 6.69 -31.89
N ARG A 47 15.23 5.48 -31.74
CA ARG A 47 13.79 5.21 -31.86
C ARG A 47 13.12 4.95 -30.52
N THR A 48 13.85 5.16 -29.42
CA THR A 48 13.29 5.03 -28.06
C THR A 48 12.03 5.88 -27.95
N ASP A 49 11.01 5.28 -27.35
CA ASP A 49 9.74 5.94 -27.02
C ASP A 49 8.97 6.50 -28.23
N GLN A 50 9.25 6.05 -29.46
CA GLN A 50 8.43 6.39 -30.61
C GLN A 50 7.13 5.59 -30.60
N GLY A 51 6.00 6.26 -30.79
CA GLY A 51 4.69 5.63 -30.83
C GLY A 51 3.62 6.38 -30.03
N ALA A 52 2.48 5.73 -29.84
CA ALA A 52 1.39 6.25 -29.01
C ALA A 52 1.62 5.86 -27.55
N HIS A 53 1.46 6.81 -26.66
CA HIS A 53 1.58 6.61 -25.22
C HIS A 53 0.29 7.03 -24.51
N SER A 54 -0.02 6.37 -23.40
CA SER A 54 -1.14 6.71 -22.52
C SER A 54 -0.60 6.93 -21.13
N PHE A 55 -0.98 8.05 -20.52
CA PHE A 55 -0.58 8.42 -19.16
C PHE A 55 -1.82 8.65 -18.31
N ALA A 56 -1.77 8.17 -17.07
CA ALA A 56 -2.82 8.41 -16.10
C ALA A 56 -2.23 9.05 -14.83
N TRP A 57 -2.92 10.05 -14.33
CA TRP A 57 -2.59 10.73 -13.08
C TRP A 57 -3.86 11.31 -12.46
N SER A 58 -3.81 11.58 -11.17
CA SER A 58 -4.89 12.25 -10.44
C SER A 58 -4.35 13.31 -9.49
N LEU A 59 -5.21 14.23 -9.12
CA LEU A 59 -4.95 15.28 -8.15
C LEU A 59 -5.82 15.04 -6.91
N VAL A 60 -5.18 14.89 -5.76
CA VAL A 60 -5.86 14.75 -4.47
C VAL A 60 -5.80 16.11 -3.77
N ALA A 61 -6.95 16.72 -3.55
CA ALA A 61 -7.10 17.99 -2.85
C ALA A 61 -7.37 17.74 -1.36
N ASP A 62 -6.85 18.61 -0.48
CA ASP A 62 -6.94 18.47 0.97
C ASP A 62 -6.42 17.09 1.44
N ALA A 63 -5.26 16.71 0.89
CA ALA A 63 -4.71 15.36 1.00
C ALA A 63 -4.08 15.13 2.37
N ASP A 64 -4.51 14.08 3.06
CA ASP A 64 -3.72 13.39 4.06
C ASP A 64 -3.01 12.16 3.45
N MET A 65 -2.16 11.51 4.22
CA MET A 65 -1.40 10.36 3.73
C MET A 65 -2.31 9.18 3.33
N ASN A 66 -3.39 8.94 4.07
CA ASN A 66 -4.32 7.85 3.76
C ASN A 66 -5.04 8.12 2.44
N ALA A 67 -5.55 9.32 2.23
CA ALA A 67 -6.19 9.71 0.96
C ALA A 67 -5.25 9.57 -0.24
N VAL A 68 -3.96 9.89 -0.07
CA VAL A 68 -2.94 9.71 -1.12
C VAL A 68 -2.70 8.24 -1.43
N LEU A 69 -2.58 7.40 -0.39
CA LEU A 69 -2.35 5.96 -0.55
C LEU A 69 -3.57 5.26 -1.17
N ASP A 70 -4.77 5.61 -0.75
CA ASP A 70 -6.01 5.08 -1.33
C ASP A 70 -6.13 5.43 -2.81
N GLU A 71 -5.84 6.68 -3.17
CA GLU A 71 -5.85 7.09 -4.57
C GLU A 71 -4.75 6.42 -5.38
N ALA A 72 -3.55 6.24 -4.81
CA ALA A 72 -2.46 5.50 -5.45
C ALA A 72 -2.83 4.04 -5.69
N ALA A 73 -3.43 3.37 -4.72
CA ALA A 73 -3.92 2.01 -4.87
C ALA A 73 -5.01 1.92 -5.95
N ARG A 74 -5.98 2.82 -5.94
CA ARG A 74 -7.06 2.87 -6.93
C ARG A 74 -6.53 3.07 -8.37
N LEU A 75 -5.52 3.91 -8.53
CA LEU A 75 -4.94 4.23 -9.84
C LEU A 75 -4.03 3.12 -10.37
N ASN A 76 -3.24 2.47 -9.49
CA ASN A 76 -2.19 1.51 -9.86
C ASN A 76 -2.60 0.04 -9.73
N SER A 77 -3.67 -0.23 -8.97
CA SER A 77 -4.21 -1.58 -8.79
C SER A 77 -5.70 -1.61 -9.14
N PRO A 78 -6.07 -1.34 -10.40
CA PRO A 78 -7.47 -1.32 -10.80
C PRO A 78 -8.07 -2.71 -10.68
N VAL A 79 -9.34 -2.75 -10.33
CA VAL A 79 -10.12 -4.00 -10.31
C VAL A 79 -10.15 -4.61 -11.72
N ILE A 80 -9.81 -5.89 -11.82
CA ILE A 80 -9.82 -6.64 -13.07
C ILE A 80 -11.04 -7.55 -13.08
N GLY A 81 -11.94 -7.35 -14.05
CA GLY A 81 -13.17 -8.14 -14.20
C GLY A 81 -14.35 -7.61 -13.37
N GLU A 82 -15.45 -8.38 -13.38
CA GLU A 82 -16.61 -8.12 -12.54
C GLU A 82 -16.39 -8.76 -11.17
N LEU A 83 -16.40 -7.96 -10.12
CA LEU A 83 -16.39 -8.49 -8.76
C LEU A 83 -17.82 -8.85 -8.37
N PRO A 84 -18.09 -10.10 -7.95
CA PRO A 84 -19.30 -10.41 -7.24
C PRO A 84 -19.35 -9.60 -5.93
N ASP A 85 -20.54 -9.39 -5.40
CA ASP A 85 -20.74 -8.73 -4.10
C ASP A 85 -20.30 -9.69 -2.98
N LEU A 86 -18.98 -9.76 -2.80
CA LEU A 86 -18.33 -10.61 -1.80
C LEU A 86 -17.81 -9.73 -0.66
N ALA A 87 -17.97 -10.22 0.56
CA ALA A 87 -17.28 -9.66 1.72
C ALA A 87 -15.76 -9.78 1.55
N PRO A 88 -14.97 -8.83 2.05
CA PRO A 88 -13.52 -8.96 2.07
C PRO A 88 -13.07 -10.22 2.82
N LEU A 89 -12.20 -11.03 2.22
CA LEU A 89 -11.65 -12.23 2.86
C LEU A 89 -10.89 -11.90 4.15
N VAL A 90 -10.22 -10.76 4.14
CA VAL A 90 -9.40 -10.23 5.22
C VAL A 90 -9.71 -8.75 5.38
N SER A 91 -9.78 -8.26 6.60
CA SER A 91 -9.97 -6.85 6.91
C SER A 91 -9.12 -6.41 8.08
N LEU A 92 -8.84 -5.11 8.14
CA LEU A 92 -8.18 -4.47 9.28
C LEU A 92 -9.22 -3.59 9.99
N THR A 93 -9.31 -3.73 11.31
CA THR A 93 -10.18 -2.91 12.17
C THR A 93 -9.36 -2.30 13.30
N ASP A 94 -9.91 -1.30 13.98
CA ASP A 94 -9.26 -0.62 15.11
C ASP A 94 -7.86 -0.08 14.75
N VAL A 95 -7.71 0.41 13.51
CA VAL A 95 -6.42 0.83 12.96
C VAL A 95 -5.94 2.11 13.64
N THR A 96 -4.70 2.07 14.13
CA THR A 96 -3.95 3.24 14.59
C THR A 96 -2.70 3.39 13.71
N GLY A 97 -2.32 4.62 13.36
CA GLY A 97 -1.26 4.85 12.38
C GLY A 97 -1.72 4.55 10.94
N THR A 98 -0.79 4.27 10.06
CA THR A 98 -1.08 4.02 8.64
C THR A 98 -0.59 2.64 8.25
N ILE A 99 -1.51 1.66 8.22
CA ILE A 99 -1.24 0.29 7.77
C ILE A 99 -1.91 0.06 6.43
N VAL A 100 -1.13 -0.42 5.47
CA VAL A 100 -1.62 -0.86 4.16
C VAL A 100 -1.70 -2.38 4.13
N LEU A 101 -2.87 -2.91 3.76
CA LEU A 101 -3.06 -4.30 3.35
C LEU A 101 -2.63 -4.41 1.88
N ASP A 102 -1.42 -4.92 1.67
CA ASP A 102 -0.78 -4.94 0.35
C ASP A 102 -1.21 -6.15 -0.48
N TRP A 103 -1.26 -7.32 0.17
CA TRP A 103 -1.42 -8.58 -0.53
C TRP A 103 -2.19 -9.62 0.29
N VAL A 104 -3.11 -10.33 -0.38
CA VAL A 104 -3.77 -11.54 0.15
C VAL A 104 -3.74 -12.60 -0.93
N LYS A 105 -3.17 -13.76 -0.63
CA LYS A 105 -3.09 -14.89 -1.57
C LYS A 105 -3.12 -16.23 -0.83
N LEU A 106 -3.25 -17.34 -1.55
CA LEU A 106 -2.96 -18.67 -1.02
C LEU A 106 -1.44 -18.87 -0.89
N ALA A 107 -1.04 -19.72 0.05
CA ALA A 107 0.35 -20.08 0.26
C ALA A 107 0.94 -20.81 -0.96
N ASP A 108 2.23 -20.57 -1.25
CA ASP A 108 2.91 -21.14 -2.42
C ASP A 108 3.20 -22.65 -2.28
N ASP A 109 3.11 -23.20 -1.07
CA ASP A 109 3.32 -24.64 -0.81
C ASP A 109 2.13 -25.53 -1.23
N GLY A 110 1.06 -24.91 -1.76
CA GLY A 110 -0.15 -25.62 -2.19
C GLY A 110 -1.11 -25.97 -1.07
N SER A 111 -0.89 -25.52 0.14
CA SER A 111 -1.88 -25.61 1.22
C SER A 111 -3.03 -24.61 1.01
N ASP A 112 -4.10 -24.75 1.81
CA ASP A 112 -5.21 -23.80 1.82
C ASP A 112 -4.96 -22.59 2.75
N ASP A 113 -3.74 -22.44 3.27
CA ASP A 113 -3.36 -21.32 4.13
C ASP A 113 -3.40 -20.01 3.37
N LEU A 114 -3.73 -18.92 4.07
CA LEU A 114 -3.69 -17.58 3.51
C LEU A 114 -2.40 -16.88 3.90
N ILE A 115 -1.80 -16.20 2.93
CA ILE A 115 -0.69 -15.26 3.14
C ILE A 115 -1.24 -13.85 3.06
N VAL A 116 -0.94 -13.06 4.09
CA VAL A 116 -1.34 -11.65 4.19
C VAL A 116 -0.09 -10.82 4.36
N ARG A 117 0.08 -9.81 3.51
CA ARG A 117 1.20 -8.87 3.60
C ARG A 117 0.70 -7.49 3.99
N LEU A 118 1.35 -6.93 4.99
CA LEU A 118 1.04 -5.60 5.54
C LEU A 118 2.31 -4.75 5.58
N TYR A 119 2.17 -3.45 5.46
CA TYR A 119 3.27 -2.54 5.75
C TYR A 119 2.77 -1.23 6.40
N GLU A 120 3.66 -0.64 7.21
CA GLU A 120 3.44 0.69 7.75
C GLU A 120 3.97 1.73 6.74
N ALA A 121 3.16 2.73 6.37
CA ALA A 121 3.42 3.59 5.22
C ALA A 121 3.77 5.05 5.57
N ALA A 122 3.66 5.47 6.83
CA ALA A 122 3.83 6.87 7.23
C ALA A 122 5.06 7.13 8.10
N GLY A 123 5.82 6.09 8.46
CA GLY A 123 7.02 6.21 9.29
C GLY A 123 6.73 6.36 10.79
N GLY A 124 5.56 5.91 11.24
CA GLY A 124 5.14 5.88 12.62
C GLY A 124 4.98 4.47 13.18
N ASN A 125 4.60 4.36 14.45
CA ASN A 125 4.12 3.09 14.98
C ASN A 125 2.65 2.93 14.61
N ALA A 126 2.26 1.72 14.24
CA ALA A 126 0.91 1.42 13.84
C ALA A 126 0.44 0.08 14.43
N ALA A 127 -0.86 -0.05 14.66
CA ALA A 127 -1.48 -1.29 15.11
C ALA A 127 -2.87 -1.45 14.50
N ALA A 128 -3.30 -2.70 14.31
CA ALA A 128 -4.64 -3.03 13.85
C ALA A 128 -5.06 -4.41 14.34
N ALA A 129 -6.35 -4.69 14.35
CA ALA A 129 -6.89 -6.04 14.46
C ALA A 129 -7.10 -6.61 13.05
N LEU A 130 -6.37 -7.67 12.73
CA LEU A 130 -6.51 -8.45 11.49
C LEU A 130 -7.65 -9.43 11.66
N ARG A 131 -8.68 -9.35 10.83
CA ARG A 131 -9.87 -10.22 10.88
C ARG A 131 -10.03 -11.01 9.61
N LEU A 132 -10.49 -12.25 9.75
CA LEU A 132 -10.96 -13.08 8.64
C LEU A 132 -12.48 -12.93 8.46
N ASP A 133 -12.93 -13.06 7.22
CA ASP A 133 -14.35 -13.27 6.95
C ASP A 133 -14.87 -14.54 7.67
N ALA A 134 -16.10 -14.48 8.13
CA ALA A 134 -16.72 -15.59 8.87
C ALA A 134 -16.77 -16.91 8.08
N ALA A 135 -16.79 -16.85 6.75
CA ALA A 135 -16.75 -18.05 5.90
C ALA A 135 -15.36 -18.73 5.88
N LEU A 136 -14.31 -18.01 6.28
CA LEU A 136 -12.93 -18.51 6.38
C LEU A 136 -12.49 -18.77 7.81
N ALA A 137 -13.22 -18.24 8.79
CA ALA A 137 -12.90 -18.37 10.20
C ALA A 137 -13.18 -19.81 10.67
N ASP A 138 -12.12 -20.56 10.95
CA ASP A 138 -12.19 -21.84 11.66
C ASP A 138 -11.80 -21.61 13.13
N ALA A 139 -12.44 -22.36 14.04
CA ALA A 139 -12.11 -22.34 15.47
C ALA A 139 -10.64 -22.76 15.76
N LYS A 140 -9.97 -23.36 14.79
CA LYS A 140 -8.55 -23.77 14.87
C LYS A 140 -7.62 -22.84 14.10
N ALA A 141 -8.16 -21.81 13.43
CA ALA A 141 -7.32 -20.89 12.68
C ALA A 141 -6.28 -20.25 13.60
N SER A 142 -5.06 -20.14 13.09
CA SER A 142 -3.95 -19.49 13.80
C SER A 142 -3.20 -18.57 12.83
N VAL A 143 -2.58 -17.54 13.37
CA VAL A 143 -1.76 -16.60 12.63
C VAL A 143 -0.32 -16.70 13.12
N GLN A 144 0.60 -16.73 12.16
CA GLN A 144 2.04 -16.77 12.38
C GLN A 144 2.73 -15.75 11.49
N GLU A 145 3.75 -15.09 12.01
CA GLU A 145 4.63 -14.26 11.19
C GLU A 145 5.65 -15.14 10.46
N VAL A 146 5.82 -14.87 9.16
CA VAL A 146 6.73 -15.59 8.28
C VAL A 146 7.60 -14.60 7.48
N ASN A 147 8.70 -15.10 6.89
CA ASN A 147 9.51 -14.29 5.99
C ASN A 147 8.84 -14.10 4.62
N LEU A 148 9.49 -13.38 3.71
CA LEU A 148 8.97 -13.14 2.36
C LEU A 148 8.86 -14.40 1.50
N MET A 149 9.53 -15.47 1.89
CA MET A 149 9.46 -16.81 1.25
C MET A 149 8.42 -17.71 1.92
N GLU A 150 7.59 -17.15 2.82
CA GLU A 150 6.53 -17.85 3.56
C GLU A 150 7.04 -18.88 4.56
N GLU A 151 8.32 -18.79 4.95
CA GLU A 151 8.98 -19.68 5.89
C GLU A 151 8.99 -19.06 7.31
N PRO A 152 8.97 -19.89 8.37
CA PRO A 152 8.92 -19.40 9.75
C PRO A 152 10.25 -18.80 10.25
N GLU A 153 11.35 -18.96 9.51
CA GLU A 153 12.65 -18.42 9.88
C GLU A 153 12.66 -16.90 9.67
N LEU A 154 12.64 -16.17 10.76
CA LEU A 154 12.64 -14.71 10.79
C LEU A 154 13.97 -14.20 11.34
N ASP A 155 14.44 -13.08 10.81
CA ASP A 155 15.58 -12.37 11.35
C ASP A 155 15.26 -11.90 12.78
N ALA A 156 16.09 -12.31 13.73
CA ALA A 156 15.91 -12.01 15.16
C ALA A 156 16.11 -10.51 15.49
N GLU A 157 16.78 -9.77 14.62
CA GLU A 157 17.04 -8.33 14.80
C GLU A 157 15.88 -7.44 14.33
N LEU A 158 14.95 -8.00 13.53
CA LEU A 158 13.81 -7.25 13.03
C LEU A 158 12.66 -7.19 14.06
N PRO A 159 11.93 -6.08 14.12
CA PRO A 159 10.76 -5.98 14.97
C PRO A 159 9.68 -6.99 14.54
N ARG A 160 9.00 -7.56 15.52
CA ARG A 160 7.91 -8.52 15.30
C ARG A 160 6.57 -7.82 15.24
N ALA A 161 5.74 -8.22 14.27
CA ALA A 161 4.37 -7.74 14.16
C ALA A 161 3.40 -8.49 15.11
N LEU A 162 3.72 -9.74 15.44
CA LEU A 162 2.99 -10.58 16.39
C LEU A 162 3.85 -10.92 17.60
N ALA A 163 3.23 -11.14 18.75
CA ALA A 163 3.92 -11.62 19.96
C ALA A 163 4.43 -13.06 19.84
N GLY A 164 3.89 -13.83 18.92
CA GLY A 164 4.22 -15.23 18.62
C GLY A 164 3.18 -15.85 17.71
N ASP A 165 3.17 -17.18 17.63
CA ASP A 165 2.09 -17.89 16.96
C ASP A 165 0.84 -17.80 17.83
N GLU A 166 -0.21 -17.17 17.30
CA GLU A 166 -1.43 -16.89 18.05
C GLU A 166 -2.63 -17.60 17.43
N PRO A 167 -3.61 -18.04 18.25
CA PRO A 167 -4.91 -18.40 17.71
C PRO A 167 -5.50 -17.19 16.99
N MET A 168 -6.30 -17.41 15.97
CA MET A 168 -7.03 -16.34 15.29
C MET A 168 -8.34 -16.08 16.05
N PRO A 169 -8.40 -15.07 16.93
CA PRO A 169 -9.60 -14.83 17.73
C PRO A 169 -10.71 -14.23 16.85
N ALA A 170 -11.98 -14.38 17.29
CA ALA A 170 -13.13 -13.86 16.58
C ALA A 170 -13.12 -12.32 16.42
N ASP A 171 -12.46 -11.63 17.33
CA ASP A 171 -12.28 -10.16 17.32
C ASP A 171 -11.00 -9.73 16.57
N GLY A 172 -10.24 -10.67 16.01
CA GLY A 172 -9.07 -10.44 15.19
C GLY A 172 -7.75 -10.55 15.96
N ALA A 173 -6.69 -10.96 15.25
CA ALA A 173 -5.34 -10.97 15.78
C ALA A 173 -4.76 -9.56 15.77
N VAL A 174 -4.18 -9.12 16.89
CA VAL A 174 -3.55 -7.80 16.97
C VAL A 174 -2.19 -7.83 16.31
N VAL A 175 -2.00 -7.00 15.30
CA VAL A 175 -0.72 -6.76 14.63
C VAL A 175 -0.19 -5.39 15.01
N SER A 176 1.11 -5.28 15.26
CA SER A 176 1.79 -4.02 15.59
C SER A 176 3.00 -3.86 14.68
N LEU A 177 3.09 -2.72 14.01
CA LEU A 177 4.15 -2.42 13.05
C LEU A 177 5.01 -1.25 13.54
N ALA A 178 6.32 -1.42 13.44
CA ALA A 178 7.28 -0.35 13.58
C ALA A 178 7.29 0.56 12.33
N PRO A 179 7.91 1.75 12.40
CA PRO A 179 8.04 2.64 11.26
C PRO A 179 8.60 1.93 10.02
N PHE A 180 7.86 2.01 8.90
CA PHE A 180 8.18 1.40 7.60
C PHE A 180 8.37 -0.12 7.63
N GLN A 181 7.88 -0.79 8.66
CA GLN A 181 7.95 -2.26 8.73
C GLN A 181 7.03 -2.88 7.69
N LEU A 182 7.58 -3.84 6.93
CA LEU A 182 6.86 -4.81 6.12
C LEU A 182 6.77 -6.12 6.90
N THR A 183 5.59 -6.73 6.96
CA THR A 183 5.39 -8.04 7.57
C THR A 183 4.57 -8.95 6.67
N THR A 184 4.87 -10.24 6.73
CA THR A 184 4.11 -11.29 6.06
C THR A 184 3.55 -12.23 7.13
N LEU A 185 2.26 -12.45 7.08
CA LEU A 185 1.52 -13.28 8.02
C LEU A 185 0.96 -14.48 7.28
N ARG A 186 1.12 -15.67 7.86
CA ARG A 186 0.51 -16.91 7.39
C ARG A 186 -0.65 -17.24 8.32
N ILE A 187 -1.83 -17.41 7.76
CA ILE A 187 -3.03 -17.81 8.48
C ILE A 187 -3.33 -19.25 8.11
N ARG A 188 -3.16 -20.14 9.08
CA ARG A 188 -3.51 -21.57 8.97
C ARG A 188 -4.98 -21.75 9.26
N ARG A 189 -5.63 -22.57 8.43
CA ARG A 189 -7.06 -22.86 8.53
C ARG A 189 -7.30 -24.34 8.82
#